data_665d882530523a0245a7ac97c609ac49
#
_entry.id   665d882530523a0245a7ac97c609ac49
#
_cell.length_a   1.000
_cell.length_b   1.000
_cell.length_c   1.000
_cell.angle_alpha   90.00
_cell.angle_beta   90.00
_cell.angle_gamma   90.00
#
_symmetry.space_group_name_H-M   'P 1'
#
loop_
_entity.id
_entity.type
_entity.pdbx_description
1 polymer ?
#
loop_
_entity_poly.entity_id
_entity_poly.type
_entity_poly.pdbx_seq_one_letter_code
_entity_poly.pdbx_strand_id
1 'polypeptide(L)'
;MRDEVIRYLACPYCGGGLARDGGSLRCGTGHAFDVARQGYVSLLPGGAKGGGGDTAAMVRARDDFLAAGHFASLAADLARTAAAVAASPAVPGCVLDVGAGTGYYLAAVLGRLPGRVGLALDISKPAVRRAARAHQRIGAVAGDAWRRLPVADSAAILALNVFAPRNGAELRRVLSPAGRLLVVMPERDHLLELTGPLGLLSVDPRKDERLSARLSPYFGLAGRSEHRAALSLDHRAVGAFAAMGPAAWHTDPAALTARIRRLPDPVAVTLAVTVAVFQPLAGDRAPAGPATSSRPAPPARTAAG
;
A
#
# COMPACT_ATOMS: atom_id res chain seq x y z
N MET A 1 -11.46 6.82 12.95
CA MET A 1 -10.45 7.73 12.32
C MET A 1 -10.02 8.76 13.35
N ARG A 2 -8.71 8.96 13.55
CA ARG A 2 -8.16 9.94 14.51
C ARG A 2 -8.01 11.31 13.86
N ASP A 3 -8.21 12.38 14.60
CA ASP A 3 -8.14 13.75 14.06
C ASP A 3 -6.73 14.13 13.64
N GLU A 4 -5.70 13.60 14.35
CA GLU A 4 -4.30 13.80 13.97
C GLU A 4 -3.94 13.22 12.59
N VAL A 5 -4.73 12.27 12.07
CA VAL A 5 -4.55 11.71 10.72
C VAL A 5 -5.32 12.52 9.68
N ILE A 6 -6.50 13.05 10.04
CA ILE A 6 -7.39 13.74 9.10
C ILE A 6 -6.69 14.94 8.45
N ARG A 7 -5.86 15.67 9.19
CA ARG A 7 -5.11 16.83 8.67
C ARG A 7 -4.17 16.51 7.50
N TYR A 8 -3.82 15.23 7.28
CA TYR A 8 -2.99 14.78 6.17
C TYR A 8 -3.81 14.33 4.95
N LEU A 9 -5.15 14.30 5.08
CA LEU A 9 -6.02 13.89 4.00
C LEU A 9 -6.39 15.07 3.10
N ALA A 10 -6.61 14.75 1.82
CA ALA A 10 -7.12 15.68 0.83
C ALA A 10 -8.39 15.11 0.18
N CYS A 11 -9.31 15.98 -0.15
CA CYS A 11 -10.54 15.62 -0.85
C CYS A 11 -10.20 15.06 -2.25
N PRO A 12 -10.67 13.87 -2.64
CA PRO A 12 -10.37 13.28 -3.94
C PRO A 12 -10.99 14.04 -5.11
N TYR A 13 -11.96 14.94 -4.86
CA TYR A 13 -12.63 15.72 -5.90
C TYR A 13 -12.01 17.10 -6.12
N CYS A 14 -11.75 17.84 -5.04
CA CYS A 14 -11.25 19.22 -5.14
C CYS A 14 -9.83 19.42 -4.63
N GLY A 15 -9.20 18.39 -4.02
CA GLY A 15 -7.86 18.49 -3.43
C GLY A 15 -7.79 19.26 -2.11
N GLY A 16 -8.87 19.89 -1.66
CA GLY A 16 -8.91 20.64 -0.40
C GLY A 16 -8.78 19.74 0.83
N GLY A 17 -8.30 20.30 1.95
CA GLY A 17 -8.22 19.59 3.22
C GLY A 17 -9.58 19.07 3.70
N LEU A 18 -9.53 18.03 4.52
CA LEU A 18 -10.70 17.43 5.16
C LEU A 18 -10.72 17.76 6.65
N ALA A 19 -11.90 18.01 7.18
CA ALA A 19 -12.14 18.18 8.61
C ALA A 19 -13.25 17.25 9.08
N ARG A 20 -13.29 16.96 10.38
CA ARG A 20 -14.37 16.17 10.97
C ARG A 20 -15.66 16.99 11.01
N ASP A 21 -16.75 16.35 10.58
CA ASP A 21 -18.12 16.87 10.66
C ASP A 21 -19.03 15.74 11.16
N GLY A 22 -19.22 15.65 12.47
CA GLY A 22 -19.94 14.54 13.11
C GLY A 22 -19.35 13.18 12.79
N GLY A 23 -20.12 12.31 12.13
CA GLY A 23 -19.74 10.98 11.68
C GLY A 23 -19.02 10.95 10.32
N SER A 24 -18.79 12.10 9.69
CA SER A 24 -18.23 12.22 8.35
C SER A 24 -16.97 13.08 8.34
N LEU A 25 -16.26 13.09 7.21
CA LEU A 25 -15.24 14.08 6.87
C LEU A 25 -15.77 14.97 5.77
N ARG A 26 -15.56 16.29 5.90
CA ARG A 26 -16.04 17.29 4.92
C ARG A 26 -14.90 18.20 4.48
N CYS A 27 -14.89 18.59 3.20
CA CYS A 27 -14.00 19.64 2.69
C CYS A 27 -14.70 21.00 2.62
N GLY A 28 -13.92 22.06 2.45
CA GLY A 28 -14.45 23.43 2.36
C GLY A 28 -15.42 23.68 1.19
N THR A 29 -15.40 22.86 0.14
CA THR A 29 -16.35 22.91 -1.01
C THR A 29 -17.59 22.03 -0.81
N GLY A 30 -17.77 21.42 0.35
CA GLY A 30 -18.99 20.69 0.71
C GLY A 30 -18.97 19.18 0.41
N HIS A 31 -17.93 18.60 -0.21
CA HIS A 31 -17.86 17.15 -0.38
C HIS A 31 -17.76 16.47 0.99
N ALA A 32 -18.58 15.44 1.21
CA ALA A 32 -18.66 14.70 2.47
C ALA A 32 -18.40 13.20 2.26
N PHE A 33 -17.76 12.57 3.25
CA PHE A 33 -17.34 11.17 3.22
C PHE A 33 -17.60 10.54 4.60
N ASP A 34 -18.47 9.56 4.65
CA ASP A 34 -18.80 8.88 5.91
C ASP A 34 -17.62 8.08 6.47
N VAL A 35 -17.39 8.25 7.76
CA VAL A 35 -16.45 7.41 8.48
C VAL A 35 -17.18 6.12 8.89
N ALA A 36 -16.75 5.00 8.36
CA ALA A 36 -17.33 3.71 8.69
C ALA A 36 -17.21 3.41 10.19
N ARG A 37 -18.18 2.68 10.75
CA ARG A 37 -18.16 2.24 12.16
C ARG A 37 -16.84 1.53 12.55
N GLN A 38 -16.15 0.93 11.59
CA GLN A 38 -14.86 0.27 11.77
C GLN A 38 -13.67 1.23 11.83
N GLY A 39 -13.88 2.55 11.71
CA GLY A 39 -12.86 3.57 11.85
C GLY A 39 -12.08 3.93 10.57
N TYR A 40 -12.49 3.44 9.40
CA TYR A 40 -11.91 3.84 8.11
C TYR A 40 -12.84 4.79 7.33
N VAL A 41 -12.30 5.49 6.34
CA VAL A 41 -13.06 6.30 5.39
C VAL A 41 -12.80 5.83 3.96
N SER A 42 -13.83 5.86 3.10
CA SER A 42 -13.67 5.61 1.67
C SER A 42 -13.54 6.94 0.93
N LEU A 43 -12.37 7.20 0.37
CA LEU A 43 -12.09 8.35 -0.48
C LEU A 43 -11.91 7.94 -1.95
N LEU A 44 -12.47 6.78 -2.32
CA LEU A 44 -12.58 6.37 -3.72
C LEU A 44 -13.61 7.28 -4.42
N PRO A 45 -13.31 7.84 -5.60
CA PRO A 45 -14.27 8.59 -6.38
C PRO A 45 -15.52 7.76 -6.71
N GLY A 46 -16.68 8.39 -6.76
CA GLY A 46 -17.94 7.76 -7.14
C GLY A 46 -17.81 7.05 -8.49
N GLY A 47 -18.38 5.83 -8.61
CA GLY A 47 -18.27 5.00 -9.82
C GLY A 47 -16.97 4.22 -9.97
N ALA A 48 -16.00 4.39 -9.07
CA ALA A 48 -14.86 3.48 -9.00
C ALA A 48 -15.39 2.07 -8.68
N LYS A 49 -15.42 1.21 -9.70
CA LYS A 49 -15.71 -0.22 -9.48
C LYS A 49 -14.63 -0.73 -8.54
N GLY A 50 -15.00 -1.06 -7.30
CA GLY A 50 -14.10 -1.64 -6.29
C GLY A 50 -13.56 -3.04 -6.68
N GLY A 51 -13.43 -3.31 -7.96
CA GLY A 51 -13.18 -4.62 -8.56
C GLY A 51 -11.71 -4.95 -8.81
N GLY A 52 -10.76 -4.35 -8.11
CA GLY A 52 -9.33 -4.65 -8.34
C GLY A 52 -8.53 -4.94 -7.07
N GLY A 53 -9.16 -4.92 -5.91
CA GLY A 53 -8.46 -5.16 -4.63
C GLY A 53 -8.71 -6.56 -4.06
N ASP A 54 -7.93 -6.92 -3.07
CA ASP A 54 -8.06 -8.21 -2.37
C ASP A 54 -9.46 -8.44 -1.82
N THR A 55 -9.97 -9.65 -1.98
CA THR A 55 -11.23 -10.08 -1.38
C THR A 55 -11.11 -10.23 0.14
N ALA A 56 -12.25 -10.34 0.82
CA ALA A 56 -12.25 -10.61 2.27
C ALA A 56 -11.57 -11.95 2.62
N ALA A 57 -11.63 -12.96 1.74
CA ALA A 57 -10.94 -14.23 1.93
C ALA A 57 -9.42 -14.07 1.82
N MET A 58 -8.94 -13.36 0.79
CA MET A 58 -7.51 -13.06 0.61
C MET A 58 -6.95 -12.25 1.79
N VAL A 59 -7.70 -11.25 2.25
CA VAL A 59 -7.29 -10.44 3.41
C VAL A 59 -7.22 -11.28 4.68
N ARG A 60 -8.16 -12.20 4.91
CA ARG A 60 -8.08 -13.13 6.05
C ARG A 60 -6.86 -14.04 5.96
N ALA A 61 -6.63 -14.65 4.79
CA ALA A 61 -5.48 -15.52 4.58
C ALA A 61 -4.15 -14.79 4.83
N ARG A 62 -4.04 -13.53 4.36
CA ARG A 62 -2.88 -12.68 4.62
C ARG A 62 -2.72 -12.35 6.09
N ASP A 63 -3.81 -12.02 6.77
CA ASP A 63 -3.79 -11.72 8.18
C ASP A 63 -3.35 -12.93 9.01
N ASP A 64 -3.89 -14.11 8.72
CA ASP A 64 -3.52 -15.37 9.37
C ASP A 64 -2.04 -15.70 9.16
N PHE A 65 -1.55 -15.58 7.91
CA PHE A 65 -0.15 -15.85 7.57
C PHE A 65 0.82 -14.88 8.28
N LEU A 66 0.51 -13.59 8.27
CA LEU A 66 1.35 -12.58 8.90
C LEU A 66 1.29 -12.64 10.43
N ALA A 67 0.11 -12.93 11.01
CA ALA A 67 -0.08 -13.09 12.45
C ALA A 67 0.66 -14.32 12.99
N ALA A 68 0.85 -15.38 12.18
CA ALA A 68 1.69 -16.53 12.53
C ALA A 68 3.19 -16.20 12.59
N GLY A 69 3.59 -14.98 12.22
CA GLY A 69 4.96 -14.49 12.38
C GLY A 69 5.93 -14.87 11.26
N HIS A 70 5.47 -15.50 10.17
CA HIS A 70 6.35 -15.96 9.09
C HIS A 70 7.18 -14.82 8.47
N PHE A 71 6.65 -13.58 8.43
CA PHE A 71 7.37 -12.41 7.95
C PHE A 71 7.77 -11.42 9.07
N ALA A 72 7.84 -11.87 10.31
CA ALA A 72 8.21 -11.03 11.46
C ALA A 72 9.63 -10.44 11.34
N SER A 73 10.59 -11.23 10.82
CA SER A 73 11.96 -10.78 10.59
C SER A 73 12.02 -9.63 9.58
N LEU A 74 11.25 -9.72 8.48
CA LEU A 74 11.14 -8.64 7.49
C LEU A 74 10.48 -7.39 8.08
N ALA A 75 9.40 -7.56 8.85
CA ALA A 75 8.72 -6.42 9.49
C ALA A 75 9.63 -5.70 10.48
N ALA A 76 10.43 -6.46 11.27
CA ALA A 76 11.40 -5.90 12.19
C ALA A 76 12.52 -5.17 11.47
N ASP A 77 13.02 -5.70 10.34
CA ASP A 77 14.05 -5.07 9.53
C ASP A 77 13.55 -3.77 8.89
N LEU A 78 12.37 -3.81 8.28
CA LEU A 78 11.73 -2.62 7.72
C LEU A 78 11.52 -1.54 8.80
N ALA A 79 11.09 -1.93 10.00
CA ALA A 79 10.88 -0.99 11.10
C ALA A 79 12.21 -0.38 11.61
N ARG A 80 13.31 -1.15 11.63
CA ARG A 80 14.66 -0.62 11.94
C ARG A 80 15.12 0.36 10.87
N THR A 81 15.00 -0.02 9.60
CA THR A 81 15.36 0.86 8.46
C THR A 81 14.55 2.14 8.49
N ALA A 82 13.24 2.05 8.73
CA ALA A 82 12.35 3.20 8.87
C ALA A 82 12.81 4.15 10.00
N ALA A 83 13.17 3.60 11.16
CA ALA A 83 13.64 4.40 12.30
C ALA A 83 15.00 5.08 12.01
N ALA A 84 15.89 4.41 11.27
CA ALA A 84 17.21 4.95 10.92
C ALA A 84 17.13 6.10 9.89
N VAL A 85 16.14 6.07 8.99
CA VAL A 85 16.03 7.06 7.90
C VAL A 85 14.93 8.09 8.12
N ALA A 86 14.08 7.92 9.13
CA ALA A 86 13.04 8.88 9.45
C ALA A 86 13.67 10.23 9.84
N ALA A 87 13.11 11.30 9.30
CA ALA A 87 13.51 12.64 9.71
C ALA A 87 13.22 12.87 11.20
N SER A 88 13.94 13.84 11.79
CA SER A 88 13.76 14.25 13.18
C SER A 88 12.27 14.33 13.57
N PRO A 89 11.90 13.92 14.79
CA PRO A 89 10.53 14.07 15.30
C PRO A 89 9.97 15.49 15.20
N ALA A 90 10.84 16.51 15.20
CA ALA A 90 10.47 17.91 15.03
C ALA A 90 9.93 18.24 13.62
N VAL A 91 10.29 17.47 12.60
CA VAL A 91 9.75 17.67 11.24
C VAL A 91 8.33 17.08 11.17
N PRO A 92 7.27 17.88 10.89
CA PRO A 92 5.91 17.39 10.84
C PRO A 92 5.71 16.41 9.68
N GLY A 93 4.79 15.46 9.84
CA GLY A 93 4.42 14.51 8.79
C GLY A 93 3.96 13.17 9.34
N CYS A 94 3.17 12.45 8.56
CA CYS A 94 2.74 11.09 8.89
C CYS A 94 3.65 10.02 8.26
N VAL A 95 3.45 8.77 8.66
CA VAL A 95 3.96 7.60 7.95
C VAL A 95 2.83 7.12 7.03
N LEU A 96 3.03 7.20 5.72
CA LEU A 96 2.06 6.74 4.72
C LEU A 96 2.44 5.33 4.25
N ASP A 97 1.50 4.42 4.21
CA ASP A 97 1.67 3.08 3.62
C ASP A 97 0.71 2.93 2.43
N VAL A 98 1.27 2.84 1.20
CA VAL A 98 0.50 2.76 -0.04
C VAL A 98 0.41 1.30 -0.49
N GLY A 99 -0.81 0.77 -0.51
CA GLY A 99 -1.08 -0.65 -0.65
C GLY A 99 -0.88 -1.38 0.68
N ALA A 100 -1.36 -0.78 1.76
CA ALA A 100 -1.09 -1.18 3.15
C ALA A 100 -1.62 -2.58 3.52
N GLY A 101 -2.53 -3.15 2.72
CA GLY A 101 -3.14 -4.43 3.03
C GLY A 101 -3.77 -4.44 4.43
N THR A 102 -3.30 -5.34 5.29
CA THR A 102 -3.78 -5.47 6.68
C THR A 102 -3.21 -4.43 7.64
N GLY A 103 -2.29 -3.57 7.19
CA GLY A 103 -1.58 -2.60 8.04
C GLY A 103 -0.44 -3.19 8.87
N TYR A 104 -0.05 -4.42 8.62
CA TYR A 104 0.94 -5.18 9.38
C TYR A 104 2.30 -4.47 9.44
N TYR A 105 2.85 -4.08 8.29
CA TYR A 105 4.15 -3.41 8.22
C TYR A 105 4.10 -2.00 8.79
N LEU A 106 3.01 -1.26 8.52
CA LEU A 106 2.82 0.06 9.09
C LEU A 106 2.75 0.02 10.62
N ALA A 107 2.06 -0.98 11.20
CA ALA A 107 2.00 -1.17 12.65
C ALA A 107 3.40 -1.43 13.25
N ALA A 108 4.22 -2.29 12.61
CA ALA A 108 5.58 -2.57 13.05
C ALA A 108 6.46 -1.28 13.00
N VAL A 109 6.35 -0.50 11.93
CA VAL A 109 7.08 0.77 11.77
C VAL A 109 6.67 1.78 12.83
N LEU A 110 5.36 1.94 13.09
CA LEU A 110 4.87 2.84 14.14
C LEU A 110 5.31 2.43 15.54
N GLY A 111 5.52 1.14 15.78
CA GLY A 111 6.10 0.64 17.04
C GLY A 111 7.51 1.21 17.31
N ARG A 112 8.28 1.54 16.26
CA ARG A 112 9.62 2.12 16.36
C ARG A 112 9.65 3.65 16.21
N LEU A 113 8.53 4.27 15.84
CA LEU A 113 8.42 5.71 15.64
C LEU A 113 7.39 6.30 16.64
N PRO A 114 7.76 6.49 17.93
CA PRO A 114 6.86 7.11 18.91
C PRO A 114 6.50 8.54 18.46
N GLY A 115 5.26 8.96 18.72
CA GLY A 115 4.74 10.28 18.32
C GLY A 115 4.34 10.42 16.84
N ARG A 116 4.60 9.44 15.97
CA ARG A 116 4.12 9.45 14.59
C ARG A 116 2.75 8.78 14.47
N VAL A 117 1.91 9.32 13.61
CA VAL A 117 0.67 8.68 13.16
C VAL A 117 0.89 8.03 11.80
N GLY A 118 0.14 6.97 11.53
CA GLY A 118 0.18 6.23 10.27
C GLY A 118 -1.09 6.46 9.45
N LEU A 119 -0.93 6.53 8.14
CA LEU A 119 -1.99 6.56 7.16
C LEU A 119 -1.88 5.31 6.28
N ALA A 120 -2.77 4.34 6.49
CA ALA A 120 -2.88 3.15 5.68
C ALA A 120 -3.81 3.40 4.50
N LEU A 121 -3.31 3.27 3.26
CA LEU A 121 -4.09 3.43 2.05
C LEU A 121 -4.13 2.13 1.27
N ASP A 122 -5.32 1.65 0.94
CA ASP A 122 -5.53 0.47 0.11
C ASP A 122 -6.83 0.58 -0.68
N ILE A 123 -6.92 -0.07 -1.85
CA ILE A 123 -8.15 -0.09 -2.65
C ILE A 123 -9.18 -1.07 -2.09
N SER A 124 -8.74 -2.11 -1.38
CA SER A 124 -9.58 -3.14 -0.79
C SER A 124 -10.24 -2.65 0.49
N LYS A 125 -11.59 -2.53 0.48
CA LYS A 125 -12.36 -2.21 1.69
C LYS A 125 -12.16 -3.24 2.83
N PRO A 126 -12.10 -4.57 2.59
CA PRO A 126 -11.72 -5.52 3.61
C PRO A 126 -10.33 -5.26 4.21
N ALA A 127 -9.33 -4.89 3.40
CA ALA A 127 -7.98 -4.57 3.84
C ALA A 127 -7.96 -3.34 4.75
N VAL A 128 -8.53 -2.20 4.32
CA VAL A 128 -8.55 -0.98 5.13
C VAL A 128 -9.34 -1.15 6.44
N ARG A 129 -10.40 -1.99 6.44
CA ARG A 129 -11.11 -2.37 7.67
C ARG A 129 -10.21 -3.08 8.66
N ARG A 130 -9.30 -3.93 8.18
CA ARG A 130 -8.32 -4.63 9.01
C ARG A 130 -7.23 -3.68 9.47
N ALA A 131 -6.67 -2.88 8.57
CA ALA A 131 -5.64 -1.90 8.85
C ALA A 131 -6.06 -0.87 9.91
N ALA A 132 -7.33 -0.45 9.91
CA ALA A 132 -7.87 0.46 10.93
C ALA A 132 -7.77 -0.06 12.37
N ARG A 133 -7.54 -1.37 12.54
CA ARG A 133 -7.42 -2.05 13.85
C ARG A 133 -6.01 -2.54 14.13
N ALA A 134 -5.09 -2.45 13.17
CA ALA A 134 -3.75 -3.00 13.29
C ALA A 134 -2.90 -2.25 14.33
N HIS A 135 -3.15 -0.95 14.52
CA HIS A 135 -2.45 -0.14 15.52
C HIS A 135 -3.27 1.10 15.89
N GLN A 136 -3.25 1.50 17.16
CA GLN A 136 -4.04 2.65 17.65
C GLN A 136 -3.73 3.98 16.98
N ARG A 137 -2.55 4.18 16.40
CA ARG A 137 -2.13 5.40 15.70
C ARG A 137 -2.33 5.32 14.18
N ILE A 138 -3.01 4.30 13.65
CA ILE A 138 -3.33 4.17 12.23
C ILE A 138 -4.69 4.79 11.94
N GLY A 139 -4.75 5.66 10.92
CA GLY A 139 -5.96 5.99 10.18
C GLY A 139 -5.95 5.23 8.85
N ALA A 140 -7.07 4.61 8.48
CA ALA A 140 -7.16 3.80 7.27
C ALA A 140 -8.13 4.43 6.26
N VAL A 141 -7.72 4.41 4.99
CA VAL A 141 -8.41 5.08 3.87
C VAL A 141 -8.52 4.12 2.69
N ALA A 142 -9.73 3.95 2.17
CA ALA A 142 -9.90 3.30 0.88
C ALA A 142 -9.58 4.31 -0.23
N GLY A 143 -8.54 4.01 -1.03
CA GLY A 143 -8.05 4.85 -2.12
C GLY A 143 -7.32 4.03 -3.18
N ASP A 144 -7.25 4.55 -4.40
CA ASP A 144 -6.59 3.90 -5.53
C ASP A 144 -5.16 4.45 -5.70
N ALA A 145 -4.16 3.59 -5.56
CA ALA A 145 -2.74 3.94 -5.70
C ALA A 145 -2.35 4.40 -7.12
N TRP A 146 -3.13 4.06 -8.14
CA TRP A 146 -2.90 4.47 -9.52
C TRP A 146 -3.46 5.85 -9.86
N ARG A 147 -4.32 6.39 -9.01
CA ARG A 147 -4.93 7.71 -9.16
C ARG A 147 -4.25 8.73 -8.25
N ARG A 148 -4.78 9.97 -8.26
CA ARG A 148 -4.40 10.97 -7.27
C ARG A 148 -4.70 10.43 -5.87
N LEU A 149 -3.66 10.34 -5.04
CA LEU A 149 -3.81 9.88 -3.65
C LEU A 149 -4.60 10.94 -2.86
N PRO A 150 -5.58 10.53 -2.04
CA PRO A 150 -6.34 11.45 -1.19
C PRO A 150 -5.51 11.88 0.04
N VAL A 151 -4.31 12.35 -0.22
CA VAL A 151 -3.29 12.78 0.75
C VAL A 151 -2.79 14.15 0.33
N ALA A 152 -2.62 15.05 1.29
CA ALA A 152 -2.13 16.40 1.04
C ALA A 152 -0.68 16.38 0.52
N ASP A 153 -0.30 17.42 -0.19
CA ASP A 153 1.07 17.61 -0.69
C ASP A 153 2.05 17.66 0.49
N SER A 154 3.19 17.00 0.37
CA SER A 154 4.26 16.98 1.38
C SER A 154 3.81 16.52 2.79
N ALA A 155 2.71 15.77 2.88
CA ALA A 155 2.11 15.31 4.13
C ALA A 155 2.87 14.17 4.81
N ALA A 156 3.57 13.34 4.04
CA ALA A 156 4.29 12.18 4.57
C ALA A 156 5.77 12.49 4.77
N ILE A 157 6.30 12.15 5.94
CA ILE A 157 7.75 12.18 6.22
C ILE A 157 8.42 10.84 5.89
N LEU A 158 7.62 9.80 5.84
CA LEU A 158 8.02 8.47 5.46
C LEU A 158 6.88 7.84 4.65
N ALA A 159 7.21 7.29 3.49
CA ALA A 159 6.28 6.48 2.70
C ALA A 159 6.77 5.03 2.64
N LEU A 160 5.87 4.08 2.85
CA LEU A 160 6.10 2.65 2.68
C LEU A 160 5.40 2.19 1.39
N ASN A 161 6.03 1.28 0.68
CA ASN A 161 5.45 0.58 -0.45
C ASN A 161 5.96 -0.88 -0.44
N VAL A 162 5.22 -1.76 0.24
CA VAL A 162 5.61 -3.15 0.47
C VAL A 162 4.80 -4.05 -0.46
N PHE A 163 5.45 -4.66 -1.46
CA PHE A 163 4.82 -5.55 -2.46
C PHE A 163 3.62 -4.90 -3.21
N ALA A 164 3.58 -3.58 -3.30
CA ALA A 164 2.42 -2.82 -3.73
C ALA A 164 2.64 -2.08 -5.06
N PRO A 165 1.58 -1.60 -5.73
CA PRO A 165 1.68 -0.73 -6.91
C PRO A 165 2.40 0.58 -6.61
N ARG A 166 3.05 1.17 -7.64
CA ARG A 166 3.87 2.38 -7.50
C ARG A 166 3.49 3.43 -8.52
N ASN A 167 3.03 4.57 -8.01
CA ASN A 167 2.81 5.80 -8.77
C ASN A 167 3.86 6.82 -8.33
N GLY A 168 4.97 6.91 -9.07
CA GLY A 168 6.13 7.73 -8.69
C GLY A 168 5.78 9.21 -8.53
N ALA A 169 4.96 9.77 -9.43
CA ALA A 169 4.53 11.17 -9.37
C ALA A 169 3.75 11.47 -8.08
N GLU A 170 2.79 10.61 -7.73
CA GLU A 170 1.96 10.80 -6.54
C GLU A 170 2.76 10.56 -5.25
N LEU A 171 3.61 9.53 -5.21
CA LEU A 171 4.54 9.32 -4.09
C LEU A 171 5.44 10.54 -3.88
N ARG A 172 5.94 11.17 -4.98
CA ARG A 172 6.73 12.40 -4.90
C ARG A 172 5.92 13.59 -4.37
N ARG A 173 4.69 13.74 -4.84
CA ARG A 173 3.80 14.85 -4.42
C ARG A 173 3.50 14.79 -2.93
N VAL A 174 3.15 13.61 -2.41
CA VAL A 174 2.74 13.45 -1.00
C VAL A 174 3.91 13.38 -0.02
N LEU A 175 5.12 13.07 -0.52
CA LEU A 175 6.30 12.96 0.34
C LEU A 175 6.94 14.33 0.55
N SER A 176 7.22 14.67 1.82
CA SER A 176 8.00 15.86 2.19
C SER A 176 9.38 15.85 1.52
N PRO A 177 9.95 17.00 1.15
CA PRO A 177 11.32 17.08 0.64
C PRO A 177 12.37 16.42 1.55
N ALA A 178 12.17 16.46 2.87
CA ALA A 178 13.03 15.79 3.85
C ALA A 178 12.65 14.31 4.08
N GLY A 179 11.59 13.84 3.42
CA GLY A 179 11.05 12.49 3.62
C GLY A 179 11.88 11.40 2.94
N ARG A 180 11.50 10.15 3.24
CA ARG A 180 12.07 8.95 2.61
C ARG A 180 10.96 8.02 2.14
N LEU A 181 11.21 7.36 1.00
CA LEU A 181 10.35 6.30 0.49
C LEU A 181 11.07 4.96 0.67
N LEU A 182 10.47 4.04 1.41
CA LEU A 182 10.92 2.66 1.57
C LEU A 182 10.12 1.76 0.66
N VAL A 183 10.82 1.00 -0.18
CA VAL A 183 10.23 0.05 -1.12
C VAL A 183 10.74 -1.34 -0.82
N VAL A 184 9.83 -2.28 -0.60
CA VAL A 184 10.16 -3.71 -0.45
C VAL A 184 9.74 -4.46 -1.71
N MET A 185 10.70 -5.22 -2.25
CA MET A 185 10.52 -5.98 -3.49
C MET A 185 10.99 -7.41 -3.31
N PRO A 186 10.29 -8.40 -3.90
CA PRO A 186 10.80 -9.76 -3.90
C PRO A 186 11.98 -9.88 -4.85
N GLU A 187 13.00 -10.62 -4.43
CA GLU A 187 14.09 -11.11 -5.26
C GLU A 187 13.63 -12.28 -6.14
N ARG A 188 14.48 -12.69 -7.10
CA ARG A 188 14.13 -13.75 -8.06
C ARG A 188 13.83 -15.08 -7.41
N ASP A 189 14.51 -15.37 -6.32
CA ASP A 189 14.39 -16.63 -5.55
C ASP A 189 13.42 -16.51 -4.35
N HIS A 190 12.70 -15.40 -4.24
CA HIS A 190 11.70 -15.20 -3.20
C HIS A 190 10.61 -16.27 -3.26
N LEU A 191 10.59 -17.18 -2.27
CA LEU A 191 9.62 -18.27 -2.14
C LEU A 191 9.52 -19.14 -3.42
N LEU A 192 10.66 -19.30 -4.13
CA LEU A 192 10.73 -20.02 -5.39
C LEU A 192 10.32 -21.47 -5.20
N GLU A 193 10.60 -22.05 -4.03
CA GLU A 193 10.25 -23.41 -3.63
C GLU A 193 8.74 -23.67 -3.63
N LEU A 194 7.92 -22.61 -3.56
CA LEU A 194 6.45 -22.69 -3.64
C LEU A 194 5.91 -22.30 -5.02
N THR A 195 6.54 -21.34 -5.68
CA THR A 195 5.96 -20.75 -6.92
C THR A 195 5.85 -21.77 -8.04
N GLY A 196 6.88 -22.56 -8.29
CA GLY A 196 6.88 -23.61 -9.30
C GLY A 196 5.89 -24.74 -9.00
N PRO A 197 6.05 -25.45 -7.87
CA PRO A 197 5.17 -26.58 -7.51
C PRO A 197 3.70 -26.23 -7.39
N LEU A 198 3.37 -25.02 -6.94
CA LEU A 198 1.98 -24.58 -6.78
C LEU A 198 1.41 -23.88 -8.02
N GLY A 199 2.24 -23.61 -9.04
CA GLY A 199 1.83 -22.85 -10.23
C GLY A 199 1.47 -21.40 -9.91
N LEU A 200 2.16 -20.78 -8.94
CA LEU A 200 1.97 -19.38 -8.59
C LEU A 200 2.76 -18.48 -9.54
N LEU A 201 2.41 -17.20 -9.57
CA LEU A 201 3.11 -16.23 -10.39
C LEU A 201 4.56 -16.06 -9.91
N SER A 202 5.51 -16.26 -10.82
CA SER A 202 6.93 -15.99 -10.58
C SER A 202 7.24 -14.48 -10.60
N VAL A 203 8.36 -14.10 -9.99
CA VAL A 203 8.85 -12.72 -10.05
C VAL A 203 9.32 -12.41 -11.47
N ASP A 204 8.76 -11.37 -12.12
CA ASP A 204 9.20 -10.92 -13.44
C ASP A 204 10.66 -10.45 -13.37
N PRO A 205 11.60 -11.03 -14.15
CA PRO A 205 13.01 -10.63 -14.15
C PRO A 205 13.27 -9.15 -14.44
N ARG A 206 12.36 -8.49 -15.18
CA ARG A 206 12.44 -7.07 -15.53
C ARG A 206 11.73 -6.15 -14.53
N LYS A 207 11.32 -6.68 -13.38
CA LYS A 207 10.59 -5.91 -12.36
C LYS A 207 11.44 -4.78 -11.79
N ASP A 208 12.73 -5.00 -11.60
CA ASP A 208 13.67 -3.98 -11.09
C ASP A 208 13.88 -2.84 -12.08
N GLU A 209 13.99 -3.14 -13.38
CA GLU A 209 14.12 -2.14 -14.44
C GLU A 209 12.85 -1.27 -14.53
N ARG A 210 11.67 -1.90 -14.50
CA ARG A 210 10.38 -1.19 -14.52
C ARG A 210 10.16 -0.36 -13.26
N LEU A 211 10.67 -0.81 -12.11
CA LEU A 211 10.62 -0.06 -10.88
C LEU A 211 11.49 1.20 -10.99
N SER A 212 12.74 1.01 -11.42
CA SER A 212 13.67 2.12 -11.61
C SER A 212 13.09 3.15 -12.57
N ALA A 213 12.53 2.73 -13.71
CA ALA A 213 11.91 3.62 -14.68
C ALA A 213 10.73 4.44 -14.11
N ARG A 214 9.96 3.90 -13.16
CA ARG A 214 8.83 4.59 -12.55
C ARG A 214 9.22 5.54 -11.42
N LEU A 215 10.33 5.30 -10.75
CA LEU A 215 10.77 6.10 -9.61
C LEU A 215 11.90 7.07 -9.97
N SER A 216 12.80 6.72 -10.89
CA SER A 216 13.98 7.53 -11.24
C SER A 216 13.69 8.97 -11.68
N PRO A 217 12.53 9.31 -12.29
CA PRO A 217 12.22 10.70 -12.59
C PRO A 217 11.97 11.56 -11.33
N TYR A 218 11.69 10.95 -10.20
CA TYR A 218 11.21 11.61 -8.99
C TYR A 218 12.11 11.39 -7.78
N PHE A 219 12.88 10.30 -7.78
CA PHE A 219 13.62 9.83 -6.62
C PHE A 219 15.02 9.36 -6.98
N GLY A 220 15.99 9.71 -6.12
CA GLY A 220 17.32 9.11 -6.10
C GLY A 220 17.38 7.95 -5.10
N LEU A 221 18.10 6.89 -5.45
CA LEU A 221 18.38 5.77 -4.53
C LEU A 221 19.34 6.25 -3.45
N ALA A 222 18.95 6.20 -2.19
CA ALA A 222 19.76 6.58 -1.02
C ALA A 222 20.40 5.39 -0.31
N GLY A 223 19.82 4.19 -0.48
CA GLY A 223 20.36 2.97 0.11
C GLY A 223 19.60 1.74 -0.37
N ARG A 224 20.25 0.59 -0.31
CA ARG A 224 19.67 -0.72 -0.63
C ARG A 224 20.25 -1.76 0.31
N SER A 225 19.41 -2.64 0.83
CA SER A 225 19.82 -3.81 1.60
C SER A 225 19.00 -5.02 1.18
N GLU A 226 19.57 -6.20 1.31
CA GLU A 226 18.87 -7.46 1.13
C GLU A 226 18.43 -8.00 2.49
N HIS A 227 17.22 -8.53 2.53
CA HIS A 227 16.72 -9.29 3.66
C HIS A 227 16.45 -10.73 3.21
N ARG A 228 17.15 -11.66 3.81
CA ARG A 228 17.01 -13.10 3.53
C ARG A 228 16.77 -13.86 4.83
N ALA A 229 15.82 -14.79 4.80
CA ALA A 229 15.53 -15.67 5.92
C ALA A 229 15.04 -17.02 5.41
N ALA A 230 15.51 -18.10 6.03
CA ALA A 230 14.94 -19.42 5.86
C ALA A 230 13.66 -19.52 6.70
N LEU A 231 12.57 -19.97 6.09
CA LEU A 231 11.29 -20.20 6.75
C LEU A 231 10.96 -21.69 6.68
N SER A 232 10.26 -22.17 7.70
CA SER A 232 9.69 -23.51 7.74
C SER A 232 8.16 -23.35 7.77
N LEU A 233 7.48 -23.76 6.70
CA LEU A 233 6.05 -23.59 6.52
C LEU A 233 5.35 -24.93 6.49
N ASP A 234 4.39 -25.15 7.37
CA ASP A 234 3.48 -26.29 7.29
C ASP A 234 2.48 -26.11 6.14
N HIS A 235 1.76 -27.15 5.77
CA HIS A 235 0.77 -27.10 4.68
C HIS A 235 -0.32 -26.03 4.90
N ARG A 236 -0.66 -25.72 6.16
CA ARG A 236 -1.62 -24.65 6.48
C ARG A 236 -1.06 -23.27 6.13
N ALA A 237 0.19 -22.99 6.50
CA ALA A 237 0.87 -21.74 6.19
C ALA A 237 1.07 -21.57 4.67
N VAL A 238 1.44 -22.67 3.98
CA VAL A 238 1.55 -22.69 2.50
C VAL A 238 0.18 -22.37 1.85
N GLY A 239 -0.89 -22.96 2.37
CA GLY A 239 -2.26 -22.67 1.90
C GLY A 239 -2.66 -21.21 2.10
N ALA A 240 -2.36 -20.64 3.27
CA ALA A 240 -2.61 -19.22 3.57
C ALA A 240 -1.79 -18.30 2.65
N PHE A 241 -0.50 -18.62 2.43
CA PHE A 241 0.35 -17.88 1.50
C PHE A 241 -0.22 -17.88 0.06
N ALA A 242 -0.59 -19.03 -0.47
CA ALA A 242 -1.16 -19.14 -1.81
C ALA A 242 -2.51 -18.41 -1.94
N ALA A 243 -3.35 -18.47 -0.89
CA ALA A 243 -4.67 -17.84 -0.88
C ALA A 243 -4.62 -16.30 -0.72
N MET A 244 -3.54 -15.72 -0.23
CA MET A 244 -3.41 -14.27 -0.07
C MET A 244 -2.90 -13.56 -1.32
N GLY A 245 -2.40 -14.29 -2.32
CA GLY A 245 -1.81 -13.73 -3.53
C GLY A 245 -2.78 -13.63 -4.70
N PRO A 246 -2.43 -12.91 -5.78
CA PRO A 246 -3.30 -12.74 -6.95
C PRO A 246 -3.60 -14.05 -7.69
N ALA A 247 -2.77 -15.07 -7.56
CA ALA A 247 -3.04 -16.40 -8.12
C ALA A 247 -4.31 -17.06 -7.54
N ALA A 248 -4.74 -16.65 -6.34
CA ALA A 248 -5.98 -17.14 -5.72
C ALA A 248 -7.25 -16.87 -6.57
N TRP A 249 -7.20 -15.89 -7.49
CA TRP A 249 -8.32 -15.59 -8.39
C TRP A 249 -8.52 -16.64 -9.49
N HIS A 250 -7.48 -17.40 -9.83
CA HIS A 250 -7.45 -18.26 -11.01
C HIS A 250 -7.15 -19.72 -10.70
N THR A 251 -6.92 -20.07 -9.43
CA THR A 251 -6.54 -21.43 -9.03
C THR A 251 -7.74 -22.16 -8.44
N ASP A 252 -8.04 -23.34 -8.97
CA ASP A 252 -9.03 -24.23 -8.36
C ASP A 252 -8.58 -24.66 -6.95
N PRO A 253 -9.39 -24.44 -5.90
CA PRO A 253 -9.03 -24.77 -4.53
C PRO A 253 -8.69 -26.26 -4.30
N ALA A 254 -9.39 -27.17 -4.98
CA ALA A 254 -9.13 -28.60 -4.85
C ALA A 254 -7.78 -28.99 -5.47
N ALA A 255 -7.48 -28.45 -6.66
CA ALA A 255 -6.19 -28.64 -7.32
C ALA A 255 -5.04 -28.05 -6.51
N LEU A 256 -5.22 -26.85 -5.93
CA LEU A 256 -4.24 -26.24 -5.04
C LEU A 256 -3.96 -27.11 -3.81
N THR A 257 -5.01 -27.59 -3.15
CA THR A 257 -4.89 -28.47 -1.99
C THR A 257 -4.14 -29.76 -2.33
N ALA A 258 -4.44 -30.36 -3.50
CA ALA A 258 -3.74 -31.56 -3.95
C ALA A 258 -2.25 -31.31 -4.23
N ARG A 259 -1.89 -30.13 -4.76
CA ARG A 259 -0.49 -29.73 -4.98
C ARG A 259 0.24 -29.52 -3.65
N ILE A 260 -0.40 -28.83 -2.68
CA ILE A 260 0.17 -28.59 -1.35
C ILE A 260 0.50 -29.91 -0.65
N ARG A 261 -0.40 -30.91 -0.70
CA ARG A 261 -0.20 -32.21 -0.07
C ARG A 261 0.99 -33.01 -0.65
N ARG A 262 1.50 -32.64 -1.83
CA ARG A 262 2.70 -33.25 -2.43
C ARG A 262 4.02 -32.63 -1.96
N LEU A 263 3.95 -31.47 -1.30
CA LEU A 263 5.12 -30.83 -0.72
C LEU A 263 5.52 -31.54 0.59
N PRO A 264 6.81 -31.46 1.00
CA PRO A 264 7.18 -31.79 2.37
C PRO A 264 6.36 -31.02 3.40
N ASP A 265 6.19 -31.59 4.60
CA ASP A 265 5.52 -30.92 5.70
C ASP A 265 6.37 -31.01 6.99
N PRO A 266 7.03 -29.94 7.40
CA PRO A 266 7.04 -28.60 6.81
C PRO A 266 7.92 -28.50 5.55
N VAL A 267 7.63 -27.52 4.70
CA VAL A 267 8.48 -27.15 3.57
C VAL A 267 9.43 -26.01 3.96
N ALA A 268 10.72 -26.19 3.65
CA ALA A 268 11.72 -25.14 3.80
C ALA A 268 11.64 -24.19 2.59
N VAL A 269 11.54 -22.89 2.83
CA VAL A 269 11.43 -21.87 1.80
C VAL A 269 12.30 -20.66 2.11
N THR A 270 12.67 -19.91 1.08
CA THR A 270 13.53 -18.74 1.18
C THR A 270 12.71 -17.45 1.06
N LEU A 271 12.61 -16.69 2.15
CA LEU A 271 12.19 -15.29 2.10
C LEU A 271 13.38 -14.47 1.60
N ALA A 272 13.30 -13.91 0.40
CA ALA A 272 14.35 -13.11 -0.20
C ALA A 272 13.77 -11.82 -0.78
N VAL A 273 14.10 -10.67 -0.21
CA VAL A 273 13.61 -9.37 -0.64
C VAL A 273 14.71 -8.31 -0.60
N THR A 274 14.57 -7.30 -1.46
CA THR A 274 15.31 -6.04 -1.34
C THR A 274 14.47 -5.03 -0.58
N VAL A 275 15.10 -4.32 0.36
CA VAL A 275 14.62 -3.10 0.99
C VAL A 275 15.40 -1.92 0.43
N ALA A 276 14.75 -1.09 -0.38
CA ALA A 276 15.36 0.08 -1.01
C ALA A 276 14.84 1.37 -0.36
N VAL A 277 15.76 2.28 -0.07
CA VAL A 277 15.48 3.61 0.48
C VAL A 277 15.69 4.63 -0.63
N PHE A 278 14.68 5.44 -0.88
CA PHE A 278 14.72 6.51 -1.87
C PHE A 278 14.54 7.87 -1.19
N GLN A 279 15.20 8.88 -1.76
CA GLN A 279 15.03 10.29 -1.38
C GLN A 279 14.44 11.07 -2.56
N PRO A 280 13.57 12.06 -2.30
CA PRO A 280 13.08 12.95 -3.33
C PRO A 280 14.24 13.65 -4.05
N LEU A 281 14.19 13.73 -5.38
CA LEU A 281 15.12 14.56 -6.12
C LEU A 281 14.84 16.04 -5.84
N ALA A 282 15.91 16.83 -5.72
CA ALA A 282 15.82 18.28 -5.71
C ALA A 282 15.42 18.75 -7.12
N GLY A 283 14.27 19.36 -7.26
CA GLY A 283 13.75 19.86 -8.52
C GLY A 283 12.28 20.22 -8.40
N ASP A 284 11.80 21.11 -9.23
CA ASP A 284 10.48 21.70 -9.21
C ASP A 284 9.33 20.69 -9.05
N ARG A 285 8.24 21.17 -8.41
CA ARG A 285 6.97 20.47 -8.28
C ARG A 285 6.67 19.66 -9.53
N ALA A 286 6.28 18.40 -9.35
CA ALA A 286 5.87 17.53 -10.44
C ALA A 286 5.06 18.31 -11.49
N PRO A 287 5.32 18.14 -12.79
CA PRO A 287 4.50 18.77 -13.83
C PRO A 287 3.04 18.45 -13.54
N ALA A 288 2.19 19.47 -13.52
CA ALA A 288 0.76 19.31 -13.36
C ALA A 288 0.33 18.23 -14.37
N GLY A 289 -0.28 17.15 -13.88
CA GLY A 289 -0.79 16.09 -14.74
C GLY A 289 -1.66 16.70 -15.84
N PRO A 290 -1.78 16.07 -17.01
CA PRO A 290 -2.52 16.63 -18.14
C PRO A 290 -3.91 17.04 -17.65
N ALA A 291 -4.25 18.32 -17.89
CA ALA A 291 -5.57 18.85 -17.64
C ALA A 291 -6.56 17.92 -18.35
N THR A 292 -7.53 17.41 -17.61
CA THR A 292 -8.64 16.66 -18.19
C THR A 292 -9.26 17.54 -19.26
N SER A 293 -9.04 17.19 -20.54
CA SER A 293 -9.66 17.88 -21.67
C SER A 293 -11.16 17.83 -21.44
N SER A 294 -11.76 18.99 -21.26
CA SER A 294 -13.20 19.16 -21.25
C SER A 294 -13.73 18.61 -22.58
N ARG A 295 -14.51 17.56 -22.50
CA ARG A 295 -15.25 16.99 -23.62
C ARG A 295 -16.14 18.11 -24.20
N PRO A 296 -16.09 18.40 -25.51
CA PRO A 296 -16.97 19.40 -26.09
C PRO A 296 -18.44 19.00 -25.89
N ALA A 297 -19.27 19.97 -25.56
CA ALA A 297 -20.71 19.79 -25.42
C ALA A 297 -21.32 19.26 -26.73
N PRO A 298 -22.31 18.36 -26.71
CA PRO A 298 -23.00 17.92 -27.90
C PRO A 298 -23.76 19.10 -28.53
N PRO A 299 -23.84 19.19 -29.89
CA PRO A 299 -24.55 20.26 -30.57
C PRO A 299 -26.04 20.22 -30.19
N ALA A 300 -26.61 21.43 -30.01
CA ALA A 300 -28.02 21.63 -29.74
C ALA A 300 -28.85 21.04 -30.88
N ARG A 301 -29.82 20.18 -30.56
CA ARG A 301 -30.84 19.74 -31.50
C ARG A 301 -31.66 20.92 -31.91
N THR A 302 -31.55 21.39 -33.13
CA THR A 302 -32.50 22.30 -33.77
C THR A 302 -33.82 21.53 -33.93
N ALA A 303 -34.87 22.04 -33.28
CA ALA A 303 -36.25 21.67 -33.57
C ALA A 303 -36.57 22.24 -34.95
N ALA A 304 -36.89 21.37 -35.88
CA ALA A 304 -37.55 21.74 -37.13
C ALA A 304 -38.96 21.17 -37.09
N GLY A 305 -39.88 22.04 -37.47
CA GLY A 305 -41.29 22.07 -37.49
C GLY A 305 -42.09 20.83 -37.96
#